data_e6f89aa5dc7d62d87c5ceb4bc20081a3
#
_entry.id   e6f89aa5dc7d62d87c5ceb4bc20081a3
#
_cell.length_a   1.000
_cell.length_b   1.000
_cell.length_c   1.000
_cell.angle_alpha   90.00
_cell.angle_beta   90.00
_cell.angle_gamma   90.00
#
_symmetry.space_group_name_H-M   'P 1'
#
loop_
_entity.id
_entity.type
_entity.pdbx_description
1 polymer ?
#
loop_
_entity_poly.entity_id
_entity_poly.type
_entity_poly.pdbx_seq_one_letter_code
_entity_poly.pdbx_strand_id
1 'polypeptide(L)'
;MIVPILGCNLPTIGRIKTTMSNEKTRINISKIISLEEASKNINSKEPLFSKGLYHWVMFVLSLYTRVREKLNIDYESFVILQVVVSHSLYEINKSGNKTFAELEQQMTSITRKKNINTSKLTFASIAEVLQLPRETVRRKVIALSKKEILIFNTYGGIKLGPSYKTIYKDFVSQTTLDLSSLVKKWEKTGALKTLLELDK
;
A
#
# COMPACT_ATOMS: atom_id res chain seq x y z
N MET A 1 48.42 15.34 -8.34
CA MET A 1 47.80 16.51 -7.71
C MET A 1 46.51 15.99 -7.04
N ILE A 2 46.58 15.74 -5.73
CA ILE A 2 45.55 15.10 -4.92
C ILE A 2 44.88 16.21 -4.11
N VAL A 3 43.57 16.42 -4.33
CA VAL A 3 42.75 17.38 -3.56
C VAL A 3 42.14 16.63 -2.37
N PRO A 4 42.32 17.08 -1.12
CA PRO A 4 41.68 16.44 0.02
C PRO A 4 40.21 16.83 0.16
N ILE A 5 39.35 15.82 0.32
CA ILE A 5 37.93 15.98 0.62
C ILE A 5 37.78 16.28 2.11
N LEU A 6 37.17 17.41 2.42
CA LEU A 6 36.84 17.88 3.77
C LEU A 6 35.94 16.87 4.50
N GLY A 7 36.33 16.51 5.71
CA GLY A 7 35.57 15.62 6.59
C GLY A 7 34.27 16.26 7.10
N CYS A 8 33.17 15.60 6.89
CA CYS A 8 31.92 15.84 7.60
C CYS A 8 31.97 15.10 8.96
N ASN A 9 32.09 15.83 10.05
CA ASN A 9 31.92 15.33 11.41
C ASN A 9 30.43 14.95 11.61
N LEU A 10 30.09 13.66 11.61
CA LEU A 10 28.84 13.15 12.11
C LEU A 10 28.89 13.08 13.64
N PRO A 11 27.90 13.57 14.38
CA PRO A 11 27.85 13.43 15.82
C PRO A 11 27.68 11.97 16.23
N THR A 12 28.49 11.51 17.16
CA THR A 12 28.49 10.18 17.75
C THR A 12 27.14 9.92 18.44
N ILE A 13 26.34 8.99 17.92
CA ILE A 13 25.11 8.56 18.56
C ILE A 13 25.47 7.75 19.82
N GLY A 14 25.18 8.32 20.97
CA GLY A 14 25.38 7.70 22.26
C GLY A 14 24.61 6.37 22.37
N ARG A 15 25.30 5.37 22.91
CA ARG A 15 24.81 4.02 23.19
C ARG A 15 23.63 4.08 24.17
N ILE A 16 22.40 3.93 23.69
CA ILE A 16 21.21 3.81 24.53
C ILE A 16 21.22 2.41 25.16
N LYS A 17 21.40 2.34 26.48
CA LYS A 17 21.21 1.12 27.26
C LYS A 17 19.74 0.72 27.20
N THR A 18 19.45 -0.40 26.56
CA THR A 18 18.12 -1.01 26.50
C THR A 18 17.83 -1.68 27.83
N THR A 19 17.11 -1.02 28.71
CA THR A 19 16.38 -1.67 29.81
C THR A 19 15.04 -2.16 29.24
N MET A 20 14.92 -3.48 29.11
CA MET A 20 13.67 -4.12 28.71
C MET A 20 12.65 -4.00 29.84
N SER A 21 11.72 -3.07 29.75
CA SER A 21 10.43 -3.15 30.42
C SER A 21 9.35 -3.27 29.34
N ASN A 22 8.57 -4.33 29.47
CA ASN A 22 7.46 -4.70 28.58
C ASN A 22 6.28 -3.74 28.76
N GLU A 23 6.41 -2.49 28.36
CA GLU A 23 5.27 -1.60 28.12
C GLU A 23 5.11 -1.42 26.61
N LYS A 24 4.00 -1.95 26.10
CA LYS A 24 3.55 -1.75 24.72
C LYS A 24 3.50 -0.25 24.45
N THR A 25 4.56 0.30 23.86
CA THR A 25 4.57 1.67 23.34
C THR A 25 3.60 1.73 22.16
N ARG A 26 2.31 1.80 22.45
CA ARG A 26 1.32 2.29 21.49
C ARG A 26 1.68 3.74 21.25
N ILE A 27 2.28 4.02 20.09
CA ILE A 27 2.42 5.40 19.62
C ILE A 27 1.00 5.96 19.59
N ASN A 28 0.71 6.83 20.54
CA ASN A 28 -0.62 7.45 20.65
C ASN A 28 -0.70 8.50 19.52
N ILE A 29 -1.18 8.09 18.36
CA ILE A 29 -1.34 8.91 17.15
C ILE A 29 -2.18 10.17 17.47
N SER A 30 -3.02 10.13 18.50
CA SER A 30 -3.81 11.31 18.94
C SER A 30 -2.95 12.47 19.46
N LYS A 31 -1.72 12.23 19.92
CA LYS A 31 -0.80 13.31 20.37
C LYS A 31 -0.10 14.04 19.21
N ILE A 32 -0.12 13.48 17.99
CA ILE A 32 0.45 14.13 16.79
C ILE A 32 -0.57 15.12 16.17
N ILE A 33 -1.83 15.10 16.63
CA ILE A 33 -2.96 15.79 16.00
C ILE A 33 -3.08 17.27 16.38
N SER A 34 -2.25 17.79 17.29
CA SER A 34 -2.34 19.23 17.67
C SER A 34 -1.80 20.24 16.61
N LEU A 35 -1.53 19.78 15.39
CA LEU A 35 -1.18 20.67 14.26
C LEU A 35 -2.37 21.46 13.70
N GLU A 36 -3.61 21.11 14.08
CA GLU A 36 -4.79 21.86 13.63
C GLU A 36 -4.89 23.27 14.26
N GLU A 37 -4.30 23.49 15.43
CA GLU A 37 -4.37 24.79 16.12
C GLU A 37 -3.30 25.81 15.64
N ALA A 38 -2.18 25.34 15.09
CA ALA A 38 -1.08 26.19 14.68
C ALA A 38 -1.30 26.98 13.36
N SER A 39 -2.38 26.71 12.63
CA SER A 39 -2.54 27.24 11.27
C SER A 39 -3.64 28.30 11.09
N LYS A 40 -4.08 28.97 12.17
CA LYS A 40 -5.14 30.00 12.07
C LYS A 40 -4.73 31.33 11.45
N ASN A 41 -3.46 31.57 11.16
CA ASN A 41 -2.97 32.91 10.76
C ASN A 41 -2.03 32.90 9.55
N ILE A 42 -2.45 32.33 8.39
CA ILE A 42 -1.72 32.60 7.15
C ILE A 42 -2.75 33.04 6.08
N ASN A 43 -2.87 34.31 5.84
CA ASN A 43 -3.50 34.90 4.65
C ASN A 43 -2.58 34.73 3.43
N SER A 44 -2.36 33.51 2.96
CA SER A 44 -1.69 33.28 1.70
C SER A 44 -2.73 33.13 0.58
N LYS A 45 -2.55 33.91 -0.50
CA LYS A 45 -3.35 33.81 -1.71
C LYS A 45 -3.05 32.49 -2.47
N GLU A 46 -1.99 31.78 -2.08
CA GLU A 46 -1.60 30.52 -2.70
C GLU A 46 -2.28 29.32 -2.05
N PRO A 47 -2.66 28.30 -2.85
CA PRO A 47 -3.32 27.12 -2.34
C PRO A 47 -2.37 26.32 -1.41
N LEU A 48 -2.76 26.18 -0.14
CA LEU A 48 -1.96 25.49 0.86
C LEU A 48 -2.16 23.98 0.74
N PHE A 49 -1.10 23.24 0.41
CA PHE A 49 -1.14 21.80 0.22
C PHE A 49 -0.54 20.99 1.39
N SER A 50 0.14 21.61 2.35
CA SER A 50 0.83 20.93 3.45
C SER A 50 -0.10 20.02 4.28
N LYS A 51 -1.32 20.45 4.56
CA LYS A 51 -2.34 19.62 5.24
C LYS A 51 -2.77 18.41 4.39
N GLY A 52 -2.87 18.60 3.07
CA GLY A 52 -3.18 17.54 2.14
C GLY A 52 -2.10 16.44 2.15
N LEU A 53 -0.84 16.84 2.10
CA LEU A 53 0.29 15.94 2.17
C LEU A 53 0.36 15.21 3.52
N TYR A 54 0.11 15.91 4.63
CA TYR A 54 0.02 15.27 5.95
C TYR A 54 -1.06 14.18 6.00
N HIS A 55 -2.27 14.46 5.49
CA HIS A 55 -3.35 13.48 5.45
C HIS A 55 -2.98 12.25 4.59
N TRP A 56 -2.27 12.47 3.46
CA TRP A 56 -1.76 11.40 2.63
C TRP A 56 -0.76 10.52 3.39
N VAL A 57 0.24 11.12 4.03
CA VAL A 57 1.24 10.37 4.80
C VAL A 57 0.57 9.55 5.91
N MET A 58 -0.40 10.13 6.62
CA MET A 58 -1.15 9.41 7.65
C MET A 58 -1.98 8.25 7.09
N PHE A 59 -2.58 8.42 5.91
CA PHE A 59 -3.27 7.33 5.21
C PHE A 59 -2.30 6.19 4.86
N VAL A 60 -1.14 6.51 4.29
CA VAL A 60 -0.12 5.53 3.92
C VAL A 60 0.39 4.76 5.14
N LEU A 61 0.68 5.46 6.25
CA LEU A 61 1.10 4.83 7.50
C LEU A 61 0.02 3.89 8.06
N SER A 62 -1.25 4.33 8.05
CA SER A 62 -2.39 3.50 8.47
C SER A 62 -2.54 2.26 7.60
N LEU A 63 -2.38 2.41 6.27
CA LEU A 63 -2.41 1.29 5.34
C LEU A 63 -1.32 0.27 5.65
N TYR A 64 -0.07 0.70 5.83
CA TYR A 64 1.04 -0.22 6.12
C TYR A 64 0.93 -0.89 7.48
N THR A 65 0.47 -0.19 8.50
CA THR A 65 0.18 -0.78 9.81
C THR A 65 -0.85 -1.90 9.67
N ARG A 66 -1.91 -1.66 8.91
CA ARG A 66 -2.96 -2.65 8.66
C ARG A 66 -2.45 -3.84 7.82
N VAL A 67 -1.58 -3.63 6.84
CA VAL A 67 -0.92 -4.73 6.09
C VAL A 67 -0.20 -5.67 7.05
N ARG A 68 0.57 -5.13 7.98
CA ARG A 68 1.29 -5.93 8.97
C ARG A 68 0.35 -6.63 9.95
N GLU A 69 -0.64 -5.92 10.49
CA GLU A 69 -1.54 -6.46 11.51
C GLU A 69 -2.53 -7.48 10.96
N LYS A 70 -3.13 -7.21 9.79
CA LYS A 70 -4.20 -8.04 9.23
C LYS A 70 -3.71 -9.13 8.29
N LEU A 71 -2.71 -8.84 7.45
CA LEU A 71 -2.18 -9.80 6.50
C LEU A 71 -0.94 -10.52 7.02
N ASN A 72 -0.28 -9.96 8.02
CA ASN A 72 0.98 -10.49 8.58
C ASN A 72 2.01 -10.78 7.48
N ILE A 73 2.19 -9.83 6.55
CA ILE A 73 3.17 -9.89 5.46
C ILE A 73 4.05 -8.64 5.48
N ASP A 74 5.22 -8.74 4.88
CA ASP A 74 6.12 -7.62 4.69
C ASP A 74 5.74 -6.79 3.44
N TYR A 75 6.41 -5.64 3.29
CA TYR A 75 6.16 -4.69 2.22
C TYR A 75 6.36 -5.29 0.83
N GLU A 76 7.46 -6.00 0.58
CA GLU A 76 7.72 -6.62 -0.73
C GLU A 76 6.63 -7.65 -1.09
N SER A 77 6.21 -8.47 -0.11
CA SER A 77 5.09 -9.41 -0.29
C SER A 77 3.79 -8.69 -0.59
N PHE A 78 3.54 -7.54 0.06
CA PHE A 78 2.36 -6.72 -0.21
C PHE A 78 2.37 -6.15 -1.63
N VAL A 79 3.50 -5.59 -2.08
CA VAL A 79 3.61 -5.02 -3.44
C VAL A 79 3.47 -6.12 -4.50
N ILE A 80 4.05 -7.31 -4.28
CA ILE A 80 3.84 -8.48 -5.15
C ILE A 80 2.35 -8.86 -5.22
N LEU A 81 1.66 -8.88 -4.07
CA LEU A 81 0.21 -9.12 -4.04
C LEU A 81 -0.55 -8.07 -4.85
N GLN A 82 -0.15 -6.76 -4.77
CA GLN A 82 -0.80 -5.71 -5.56
C GLN A 82 -0.65 -5.90 -7.06
N VAL A 83 0.49 -6.42 -7.56
CA VAL A 83 0.66 -6.77 -8.98
C VAL A 83 -0.34 -7.86 -9.40
N VAL A 84 -0.53 -8.88 -8.56
CA VAL A 84 -1.49 -9.96 -8.85
C VAL A 84 -2.94 -9.45 -8.82
N VAL A 85 -3.25 -8.56 -7.85
CA VAL A 85 -4.57 -7.89 -7.76
C VAL A 85 -4.82 -7.03 -8.99
N SER A 86 -3.85 -6.20 -9.38
CA SER A 86 -3.94 -5.34 -10.56
C SER A 86 -4.20 -6.14 -11.84
N HIS A 87 -3.47 -7.24 -12.02
CA HIS A 87 -3.69 -8.14 -13.14
C HIS A 87 -5.10 -8.75 -13.12
N SER A 88 -5.59 -9.14 -11.96
CA SER A 88 -6.95 -9.68 -11.81
C SER A 88 -8.03 -8.64 -12.11
N LEU A 89 -7.82 -7.38 -11.66
CA LEU A 89 -8.70 -6.26 -11.96
C LEU A 89 -8.71 -5.92 -13.45
N TYR A 90 -7.54 -5.94 -14.10
CA TYR A 90 -7.43 -5.75 -15.54
C TYR A 90 -8.27 -6.78 -16.30
N GLU A 91 -8.17 -8.07 -15.94
CA GLU A 91 -8.96 -9.13 -16.57
C GLU A 91 -10.48 -8.96 -16.35
N ILE A 92 -10.89 -8.53 -15.16
CA ILE A 92 -12.30 -8.23 -14.86
C ILE A 92 -12.80 -7.07 -15.72
N ASN A 93 -12.01 -6.01 -15.84
CA ASN A 93 -12.39 -4.78 -16.53
C ASN A 93 -12.43 -4.91 -18.05
N LYS A 94 -11.87 -5.97 -18.64
CA LYS A 94 -12.04 -6.28 -20.07
C LYS A 94 -13.52 -6.44 -20.48
N SER A 95 -14.38 -6.83 -19.55
CA SER A 95 -15.84 -6.93 -19.75
C SER A 95 -16.60 -5.67 -19.35
N GLY A 96 -15.92 -4.51 -19.24
CA GLY A 96 -16.48 -3.21 -18.84
C GLY A 96 -16.37 -2.94 -17.35
N ASN A 97 -16.59 -1.66 -16.96
CA ASN A 97 -16.56 -1.22 -15.58
C ASN A 97 -17.61 -1.96 -14.74
N LYS A 98 -17.26 -2.23 -13.48
CA LYS A 98 -18.11 -2.94 -12.54
C LYS A 98 -18.46 -2.06 -11.35
N THR A 99 -19.64 -2.25 -10.81
CA THR A 99 -20.01 -1.69 -9.51
C THR A 99 -19.18 -2.33 -8.40
N PHE A 100 -19.13 -1.69 -7.23
CA PHE A 100 -18.39 -2.23 -6.09
C PHE A 100 -18.87 -3.64 -5.69
N ALA A 101 -20.18 -3.88 -5.70
CA ALA A 101 -20.77 -5.19 -5.38
C ALA A 101 -20.42 -6.27 -6.43
N GLU A 102 -20.49 -5.94 -7.71
CA GLU A 102 -20.08 -6.86 -8.80
C GLU A 102 -18.58 -7.18 -8.71
N LEU A 103 -17.75 -6.17 -8.41
CA LEU A 103 -16.32 -6.34 -8.25
C LEU A 103 -16.00 -7.26 -7.07
N GLU A 104 -16.64 -7.06 -5.91
CA GLU A 104 -16.53 -7.95 -4.76
C GLU A 104 -16.89 -9.39 -5.12
N GLN A 105 -18.03 -9.59 -5.79
CA GLN A 105 -18.47 -10.90 -6.23
C GLN A 105 -17.47 -11.56 -7.19
N GLN A 106 -16.95 -10.80 -8.15
CA GLN A 106 -16.00 -11.32 -9.14
C GLN A 106 -14.64 -11.63 -8.51
N MET A 107 -14.09 -10.72 -7.72
CA MET A 107 -12.79 -10.92 -7.02
C MET A 107 -12.83 -12.14 -6.09
N THR A 108 -13.96 -12.36 -5.42
CA THR A 108 -14.14 -13.53 -4.53
C THR A 108 -14.44 -14.83 -5.28
N SER A 109 -14.89 -14.76 -6.54
CA SER A 109 -15.20 -15.92 -7.39
C SER A 109 -14.04 -16.36 -8.29
N ILE A 110 -13.03 -15.50 -8.50
CA ILE A 110 -11.86 -15.79 -9.37
C ILE A 110 -11.13 -17.07 -8.94
N THR A 111 -11.10 -17.37 -7.65
CA THR A 111 -10.48 -18.59 -7.11
C THR A 111 -11.16 -19.89 -7.58
N ARG A 112 -12.40 -19.83 -8.07
CA ARG A 112 -13.18 -21.01 -8.49
C ARG A 112 -13.13 -21.29 -9.99
N LYS A 113 -12.80 -20.30 -10.84
CA LYS A 113 -12.79 -20.47 -12.29
C LYS A 113 -11.46 -21.05 -12.78
N LYS A 114 -11.45 -22.34 -13.13
CA LYS A 114 -10.29 -23.07 -13.62
C LYS A 114 -9.78 -22.64 -15.02
N ASN A 115 -10.61 -22.04 -15.84
CA ASN A 115 -10.34 -21.79 -17.26
C ASN A 115 -10.68 -20.34 -17.65
N ILE A 116 -9.75 -19.43 -17.42
CA ILE A 116 -9.76 -18.15 -18.13
C ILE A 116 -8.51 -18.19 -19.01
N ASN A 117 -8.65 -18.04 -20.32
CA ASN A 117 -7.58 -17.79 -21.29
C ASN A 117 -7.01 -16.37 -21.04
N THR A 118 -6.45 -16.17 -19.86
CA THR A 118 -5.85 -14.91 -19.45
C THR A 118 -4.34 -14.96 -19.69
N SER A 119 -3.75 -13.83 -20.00
CA SER A 119 -2.29 -13.69 -20.01
C SER A 119 -1.73 -14.19 -18.67
N LYS A 120 -0.71 -15.07 -18.74
CA LYS A 120 -0.16 -15.73 -17.55
C LYS A 120 0.78 -14.78 -16.82
N LEU A 121 0.45 -14.43 -15.58
CA LEU A 121 1.38 -13.75 -14.71
C LEU A 121 2.44 -14.71 -14.20
N THR A 122 3.72 -14.39 -14.44
CA THR A 122 4.87 -15.22 -14.09
C THR A 122 5.77 -14.57 -13.05
N PHE A 123 6.67 -15.33 -12.41
CA PHE A 123 7.70 -14.76 -11.54
C PHE A 123 8.55 -13.73 -12.27
N ALA A 124 8.86 -13.95 -13.55
CA ALA A 124 9.67 -13.06 -14.36
C ALA A 124 8.93 -11.73 -14.63
N SER A 125 7.65 -11.79 -15.02
CA SER A 125 6.87 -10.57 -15.27
C SER A 125 6.64 -9.73 -14.01
N ILE A 126 6.44 -10.35 -12.85
CA ILE A 126 6.36 -9.61 -11.58
C ILE A 126 7.72 -8.99 -11.23
N ALA A 127 8.81 -9.72 -11.41
CA ALA A 127 10.16 -9.24 -11.16
C ALA A 127 10.51 -8.02 -12.01
N GLU A 128 10.13 -8.04 -13.29
CA GLU A 128 10.29 -6.93 -14.22
C GLU A 128 9.49 -5.69 -13.81
N VAL A 129 8.20 -5.86 -13.51
CA VAL A 129 7.32 -4.76 -13.09
C VAL A 129 7.83 -4.09 -11.81
N LEU A 130 8.32 -4.87 -10.84
CA LEU A 130 8.76 -4.37 -9.55
C LEU A 130 10.26 -4.06 -9.48
N GLN A 131 11.02 -4.38 -10.53
CA GLN A 131 12.48 -4.28 -10.56
C GLN A 131 13.15 -5.02 -9.38
N LEU A 132 12.58 -6.19 -9.02
CA LEU A 132 13.08 -7.06 -7.98
C LEU A 132 13.79 -8.29 -8.58
N PRO A 133 14.78 -8.86 -7.90
CA PRO A 133 15.37 -10.14 -8.32
C PRO A 133 14.32 -11.24 -8.42
N ARG A 134 14.32 -12.00 -9.52
CA ARG A 134 13.34 -13.07 -9.78
C ARG A 134 13.26 -14.09 -8.63
N GLU A 135 14.39 -14.40 -7.99
CA GLU A 135 14.43 -15.31 -6.85
C GLU A 135 13.75 -14.74 -5.61
N THR A 136 13.87 -13.41 -5.38
CA THR A 136 13.13 -12.73 -4.33
C THR A 136 11.63 -12.86 -4.55
N VAL A 137 11.16 -12.58 -5.77
CA VAL A 137 9.73 -12.72 -6.14
C VAL A 137 9.28 -14.16 -5.95
N ARG A 138 10.06 -15.16 -6.42
CA ARG A 138 9.74 -16.58 -6.26
C ARG A 138 9.56 -16.95 -4.79
N ARG A 139 10.51 -16.59 -3.94
CA ARG A 139 10.47 -16.85 -2.50
C ARG A 139 9.24 -16.23 -1.83
N LYS A 140 8.93 -14.96 -2.16
CA LYS A 140 7.78 -14.24 -1.61
C LYS A 140 6.44 -14.84 -2.08
N VAL A 141 6.31 -15.19 -3.35
CA VAL A 141 5.10 -15.86 -3.87
C VAL A 141 4.90 -17.21 -3.21
N ILE A 142 5.96 -18.00 -3.00
CA ILE A 142 5.87 -19.28 -2.25
C ILE A 142 5.38 -19.01 -0.81
N ALA A 143 5.90 -18.00 -0.14
CA ALA A 143 5.46 -17.65 1.21
C ALA A 143 3.98 -17.21 1.25
N LEU A 144 3.53 -16.43 0.28
CA LEU A 144 2.12 -16.03 0.12
C LEU A 144 1.22 -17.23 -0.23
N SER A 145 1.74 -18.20 -0.99
CA SER A 145 1.01 -19.41 -1.34
C SER A 145 0.82 -20.33 -0.14
N LYS A 146 1.81 -20.43 0.77
CA LYS A 146 1.64 -21.15 2.05
C LYS A 146 0.55 -20.58 2.94
N LYS A 147 0.23 -19.28 2.78
CA LYS A 147 -0.87 -18.59 3.45
C LYS A 147 -2.17 -18.62 2.64
N GLU A 148 -2.19 -19.32 1.52
CA GLU A 148 -3.33 -19.39 0.59
C GLU A 148 -3.78 -18.01 0.06
N ILE A 149 -2.95 -16.99 0.19
CA ILE A 149 -3.20 -15.63 -0.35
C ILE A 149 -3.03 -15.64 -1.87
N LEU A 150 -2.01 -16.35 -2.36
CA LEU A 150 -1.77 -16.60 -3.77
C LEU A 150 -1.79 -18.10 -4.05
N ILE A 151 -2.02 -18.46 -5.31
CA ILE A 151 -1.78 -19.80 -5.86
C ILE A 151 -0.94 -19.64 -7.12
N PHE A 152 -0.10 -20.65 -7.40
CA PHE A 152 0.66 -20.68 -8.64
C PHE A 152 0.82 -22.13 -9.14
N ASN A 153 0.88 -22.27 -10.43
CA ASN A 153 1.24 -23.54 -11.07
C ASN A 153 1.97 -23.27 -12.40
N THR A 154 2.63 -24.29 -12.91
CA THR A 154 3.43 -24.20 -14.14
C THR A 154 2.60 -23.80 -15.37
N TYR A 155 1.32 -24.19 -15.40
CA TYR A 155 0.43 -23.99 -16.56
C TYR A 155 -0.48 -22.78 -16.41
N GLY A 156 -0.90 -22.44 -15.19
CA GLY A 156 -1.91 -21.43 -14.89
C GLY A 156 -1.36 -20.08 -14.45
N GLY A 157 -0.04 -19.96 -14.23
CA GLY A 157 0.57 -18.74 -13.71
C GLY A 157 0.26 -18.48 -12.24
N ILE A 158 0.48 -17.22 -11.81
CA ILE A 158 0.26 -16.76 -10.45
C ILE A 158 -1.11 -16.07 -10.39
N LYS A 159 -1.95 -16.46 -9.41
CA LYS A 159 -3.33 -15.95 -9.24
C LYS A 159 -3.64 -15.73 -7.76
N LEU A 160 -4.75 -15.05 -7.48
CA LEU A 160 -5.27 -14.91 -6.12
C LEU A 160 -5.71 -16.27 -5.56
N GLY A 161 -5.37 -16.51 -4.31
CA GLY A 161 -5.70 -17.73 -3.57
C GLY A 161 -7.03 -17.65 -2.82
N PRO A 162 -7.49 -18.75 -2.21
CA PRO A 162 -8.78 -18.83 -1.53
C PRO A 162 -8.92 -17.87 -0.33
N SER A 163 -7.83 -17.62 0.41
CA SER A 163 -7.82 -16.67 1.54
C SER A 163 -8.04 -15.22 1.10
N TYR A 164 -7.86 -14.90 -0.20
CA TYR A 164 -8.06 -13.53 -0.70
C TYR A 164 -9.51 -13.06 -0.56
N LYS A 165 -10.49 -13.94 -0.53
CA LYS A 165 -11.90 -13.60 -0.29
C LYS A 165 -12.08 -12.86 1.05
N THR A 166 -11.51 -13.40 2.13
CA THR A 166 -11.55 -12.77 3.45
C THR A 166 -10.77 -11.45 3.47
N ILE A 167 -9.58 -11.46 2.84
CA ILE A 167 -8.76 -10.25 2.69
C ILE A 167 -9.54 -9.15 1.97
N TYR A 168 -10.21 -9.47 0.87
CA TYR A 168 -10.99 -8.48 0.13
C TYR A 168 -12.08 -7.87 1.03
N LYS A 169 -12.87 -8.71 1.70
CA LYS A 169 -13.97 -8.27 2.55
C LYS A 169 -13.51 -7.38 3.71
N ASP A 170 -12.45 -7.74 4.39
CA ASP A 170 -12.04 -7.08 5.63
C ASP A 170 -11.02 -5.96 5.38
N PHE A 171 -10.00 -6.24 4.55
CA PHE A 171 -8.90 -5.30 4.31
C PHE A 171 -9.22 -4.28 3.22
N VAL A 172 -9.76 -4.71 2.07
CA VAL A 172 -10.02 -3.82 0.94
C VAL A 172 -11.19 -2.89 1.25
N SER A 173 -12.26 -3.40 1.87
CA SER A 173 -13.40 -2.57 2.26
C SER A 173 -12.98 -1.47 3.24
N GLN A 174 -12.18 -1.79 4.26
CA GLN A 174 -11.68 -0.79 5.19
C GLN A 174 -10.74 0.21 4.51
N THR A 175 -9.89 -0.25 3.60
CA THR A 175 -8.99 0.64 2.83
C THR A 175 -9.79 1.61 1.96
N THR A 176 -10.89 1.16 1.37
CA THR A 176 -11.79 2.02 0.57
C THR A 176 -12.46 3.08 1.44
N LEU A 177 -12.91 2.74 2.65
CA LEU A 177 -13.46 3.71 3.61
C LEU A 177 -12.42 4.75 4.03
N ASP A 178 -11.18 4.33 4.31
CA ASP A 178 -10.10 5.24 4.67
C ASP A 178 -9.73 6.18 3.50
N LEU A 179 -9.72 5.66 2.27
CA LEU A 179 -9.52 6.47 1.07
C LEU A 179 -10.65 7.50 0.89
N SER A 180 -11.91 7.09 1.09
CA SER A 180 -13.05 8.01 1.08
C SER A 180 -12.89 9.13 2.12
N SER A 181 -12.45 8.77 3.33
CA SER A 181 -12.15 9.74 4.39
C SER A 181 -11.02 10.69 4.01
N LEU A 182 -9.95 10.19 3.38
CA LEU A 182 -8.85 11.01 2.86
C LEU A 182 -9.35 12.03 1.83
N VAL A 183 -10.12 11.59 0.83
CA VAL A 183 -10.67 12.46 -0.21
C VAL A 183 -11.55 13.56 0.39
N LYS A 184 -12.44 13.22 1.34
CA LYS A 184 -13.28 14.20 2.06
C LYS A 184 -12.44 15.22 2.84
N LYS A 185 -11.32 14.79 3.46
CA LYS A 185 -10.39 15.71 4.14
C LYS A 185 -9.69 16.64 3.14
N TRP A 186 -9.29 16.13 1.99
CA TRP A 186 -8.68 16.93 0.92
C TRP A 186 -9.66 17.94 0.34
N GLU A 187 -10.91 17.56 0.13
CA GLU A 187 -11.96 18.48 -0.29
C GLU A 187 -12.15 19.61 0.74
N LYS A 188 -12.34 19.24 2.01
CA LYS A 188 -12.55 20.21 3.11
C LYS A 188 -11.37 21.18 3.29
N THR A 189 -10.14 20.74 3.03
CA THR A 189 -8.92 21.56 3.18
C THR A 189 -8.52 22.31 1.91
N GLY A 190 -9.24 22.12 0.78
CA GLY A 190 -8.87 22.68 -0.51
C GLY A 190 -7.74 21.94 -1.23
N ALA A 191 -7.13 20.94 -0.61
CA ALA A 191 -6.02 20.19 -1.18
C ALA A 191 -6.41 19.43 -2.46
N LEU A 192 -7.67 18.93 -2.54
CA LEU A 192 -8.17 18.27 -3.74
C LEU A 192 -8.20 19.22 -4.93
N LYS A 193 -8.67 20.46 -4.74
CA LYS A 193 -8.67 21.49 -5.79
C LYS A 193 -7.25 21.77 -6.27
N THR A 194 -6.31 21.95 -5.34
CA THR A 194 -4.89 22.16 -5.67
C THR A 194 -4.32 21.02 -6.51
N LEU A 195 -4.61 19.76 -6.15
CA LEU A 195 -4.15 18.59 -6.91
C LEU A 195 -4.72 18.55 -8.33
N LEU A 196 -6.00 18.89 -8.51
CA LEU A 196 -6.65 18.90 -9.82
C LEU A 196 -6.18 20.07 -10.72
N GLU A 197 -5.50 21.05 -10.17
CA GLU A 197 -4.96 22.21 -10.89
C GLU A 197 -3.46 22.08 -11.22
N LEU A 198 -2.76 21.05 -10.70
CA LEU A 198 -1.33 20.84 -10.93
C LEU A 198 -0.98 20.50 -12.40
N ASP A 199 -1.91 19.96 -13.16
CA ASP A 199 -1.70 19.54 -14.55
C ASP A 199 -2.14 20.60 -15.57
N LYS A 200 -2.44 21.82 -15.14
CA LYS A 200 -2.80 22.96 -15.99
C LYS A 200 -1.65 23.94 -16.14
#